data_94aa217ddf16dffbd474d02e262053bf
#
_entry.id   94aa217ddf16dffbd474d02e262053bf
#
_cell.length_a   1.000
_cell.length_b   1.000
_cell.length_c   1.000
_cell.angle_alpha   90.00
_cell.angle_beta   90.00
_cell.angle_gamma   90.00
#
_symmetry.space_group_name_H-M   'P 1'
#
loop_
_entity.id
_entity.type
_entity.pdbx_description
1 polymer ?
#
loop_
_entity_poly.entity_id
_entity_poly.type
_entity_poly.pdbx_seq_one_letter_code
_entity_poly.pdbx_strand_id
1 'polypeptide(L)' 'MTEKEHSPMTNSDDDERYVRIMQKLQTKHDNLFEKIVFAQREDKEDIAKSYACEISQVRMMMDLKKHEYKKLKWKMY' A
#
# COMPACT_ATOMS: atom_id res chain seq x y z
N MET A 1 2.61 22.35 22.49
CA MET A 1 2.82 22.10 22.10
C MET A 1 3.50 22.30 21.40
N THR A 2 3.62 22.25 21.25
CA THR A 2 4.20 22.61 20.59
C THR A 2 5.16 21.91 20.18
N GLU A 3 5.54 21.13 20.65
CA GLU A 3 6.33 20.46 20.28
C GLU A 3 6.37 19.92 19.19
N LYS A 4 5.57 19.79 18.87
CA LYS A 4 5.43 19.30 17.86
C LYS A 4 5.97 19.90 16.91
N GLU A 5 6.07 20.76 17.10
CA GLU A 5 6.42 21.39 16.21
C GLU A 5 7.63 21.15 15.79
N HIS A 6 8.34 20.89 16.35
CA HIS A 6 9.46 20.74 15.88
C HIS A 6 9.78 19.62 15.40
N SER A 7 9.23 19.06 15.67
CA SER A 7 9.57 18.13 15.27
C SER A 7 9.78 18.00 14.06
N PRO A 8 10.11 18.47 13.63
CA PRO A 8 10.22 18.53 12.45
C PRO A 8 10.01 17.49 11.86
N MET A 9 9.80 17.37 12.45
CA MET A 9 9.55 16.86 11.99
C MET A 9 8.81 16.41 11.14
N THR A 10 8.53 16.84 10.65
CA THR A 10 8.07 16.48 9.41
C THR A 10 8.21 15.03 9.14
N ASN A 11 9.15 14.40 9.69
CA ASN A 11 9.30 12.97 9.54
C ASN A 11 8.10 12.21 10.04
N SER A 12 7.52 12.69 11.12
CA SER A 12 6.31 12.08 11.65
C SER A 12 5.18 12.13 10.65
N ASP A 13 5.02 13.30 10.00
CA ASP A 13 3.97 13.45 9.01
C ASP A 13 4.18 12.50 7.85
N ASP A 14 5.42 12.36 7.41
CA ASP A 14 5.73 11.45 6.31
C ASP A 14 5.45 10.01 6.70
N ASP A 15 5.81 9.65 7.93
CA ASP A 15 5.56 8.30 8.41
C ASP A 15 4.06 8.01 8.48
N GLU A 16 3.29 8.95 9.00
CA GLU A 16 1.85 8.78 9.07
C GLU A 16 1.24 8.65 7.70
N ARG A 17 1.68 9.48 6.78
CA ARG A 17 1.17 9.45 5.42
C ARG A 17 1.49 8.12 4.77
N TYR A 18 2.71 7.65 4.96
CA TYR A 18 3.12 6.37 4.42
C TYR A 18 2.26 5.24 4.98
N VAL A 19 2.07 5.23 6.30
CA VAL A 19 1.27 4.18 6.94
C VAL A 19 -0.14 4.18 6.40
N ARG A 20 -0.74 5.35 6.26
CA ARG A 20 -2.10 5.45 5.73
C ARG A 20 -2.20 4.91 4.32
N ILE A 21 -1.25 5.29 3.47
CA ILE A 21 -1.24 4.83 2.10
C ILE A 21 -1.09 3.31 2.06
N MET A 22 -0.16 2.78 2.85
CA MET A 22 0.06 1.35 2.88
C MET A 22 -1.15 0.60 3.42
N GLN A 23 -1.82 1.15 4.42
CA GLN A 23 -3.02 0.51 4.95
C GLN A 23 -4.12 0.46 3.89
N LYS A 24 -4.30 1.53 3.14
CA LYS A 24 -5.30 1.54 2.08
C LYS A 24 -4.97 0.52 1.01
N LEU A 25 -3.71 0.47 0.61
CA LEU A 25 -3.29 -0.49 -0.39
C LEU A 25 -3.42 -1.91 0.11
N GLN A 26 -3.09 -2.14 1.38
CA GLN A 26 -3.21 -3.46 1.96
C GLN A 26 -4.67 -3.91 2.00
N THR A 27 -5.57 -3.02 2.39
CA THR A 27 -6.99 -3.32 2.42
C THR A 27 -7.48 -3.67 1.02
N LYS A 28 -7.07 -2.88 0.04
CA LYS A 28 -7.46 -3.15 -1.34
C LYS A 28 -6.92 -4.49 -1.80
N HIS A 29 -5.67 -4.77 -1.45
CA HIS A 29 -5.04 -6.05 -1.80
C HIS A 29 -5.83 -7.21 -1.20
N ASP A 30 -6.18 -7.11 0.07
CA ASP A 30 -6.90 -8.17 0.75
C ASP A 30 -8.29 -8.38 0.14
N ASN A 31 -8.97 -7.29 -0.17
CA ASN A 31 -10.28 -7.39 -0.80
C ASN A 31 -10.21 -8.06 -2.16
N LEU A 32 -9.21 -7.69 -2.95
CA LEU A 32 -9.02 -8.31 -4.26
C LEU A 32 -8.67 -9.78 -4.13
N PHE A 33 -7.86 -10.12 -3.14
CA PHE A 33 -7.49 -11.50 -2.92
C PHE A 33 -8.72 -12.35 -2.61
N GLU A 34 -9.60 -11.84 -1.75
CA GLU A 34 -10.82 -12.55 -1.41
C GLU A 34 -11.71 -12.75 -2.65
N LYS A 35 -11.76 -11.71 -3.49
CA LYS A 35 -12.56 -11.80 -4.71
C LYS A 35 -11.99 -12.83 -5.67
N ILE A 36 -10.67 -12.92 -5.73
CA ILE A 36 -10.04 -13.93 -6.57
C ILE A 36 -10.38 -15.33 -6.08
N VAL A 37 -10.27 -15.55 -4.78
CA VAL A 37 -10.58 -16.85 -4.21
C VAL A 37 -12.03 -17.22 -4.48
N PHE A 38 -12.93 -16.25 -4.29
CA PHE A 38 -14.34 -16.48 -4.52
C PHE A 38 -14.61 -16.82 -6.00
N ALA A 39 -13.99 -16.06 -6.89
CA ALA A 39 -14.17 -16.30 -8.33
C ALA A 39 -13.64 -17.68 -8.73
N GLN A 40 -12.54 -18.09 -8.14
CA GLN A 40 -11.99 -19.41 -8.43
C GLN A 40 -12.92 -20.52 -7.96
N ARG A 41 -13.55 -20.32 -6.81
CA ARG A 41 -14.52 -21.30 -6.32
C ARG A 41 -15.70 -21.44 -7.25
N GLU A 42 -16.09 -20.32 -7.89
CA GLU A 42 -17.23 -20.32 -8.77
C GLU A 42 -16.85 -20.68 -10.21
N ASP A 43 -15.61 -21.08 -10.43
CA ASP A 43 -15.11 -21.41 -11.76
C ASP A 43 -15.19 -20.24 -12.73
N LYS A 44 -15.05 -19.04 -12.20
CA LYS A 44 -15.08 -17.85 -13.04
C LYS A 44 -13.66 -17.34 -13.28
N GLU A 45 -12.94 -18.06 -14.12
CA GLU A 45 -11.54 -17.77 -14.35
C GLU A 45 -11.30 -16.38 -14.95
N ASP A 46 -12.19 -15.96 -15.84
CA ASP A 46 -12.04 -14.64 -16.45
C ASP A 46 -12.07 -13.54 -15.41
N ILE A 47 -12.98 -13.66 -14.47
CA ILE A 47 -13.10 -12.68 -13.40
C ILE A 47 -11.88 -12.76 -12.48
N ALA A 48 -11.46 -13.99 -12.17
CA ALA A 48 -10.29 -14.17 -11.32
C ALA A 48 -9.05 -13.55 -11.97
N LYS A 49 -8.89 -13.71 -13.26
CA LYS A 49 -7.74 -13.13 -13.96
C LYS A 49 -7.77 -11.62 -13.92
N SER A 50 -8.96 -11.05 -14.06
CA SER A 50 -9.11 -9.61 -14.01
C SER A 50 -8.67 -9.07 -12.66
N TYR A 51 -9.13 -9.71 -11.59
CA TYR A 51 -8.74 -9.30 -10.24
C TYR A 51 -7.25 -9.55 -9.99
N ALA A 52 -6.71 -10.63 -10.57
CA ALA A 52 -5.29 -10.91 -10.42
C ALA A 52 -4.45 -9.80 -11.03
N CYS A 53 -4.91 -9.25 -12.14
CA CYS A 53 -4.22 -8.13 -12.76
C CYS A 53 -4.23 -6.92 -11.85
N GLU A 54 -5.39 -6.63 -11.26
CA GLU A 54 -5.51 -5.50 -10.35
C GLU A 54 -4.66 -5.67 -9.11
N ILE A 55 -4.62 -6.88 -8.57
CA ILE A 55 -3.86 -7.11 -7.35
C ILE A 55 -2.36 -6.99 -7.64
N SER A 56 -1.93 -7.36 -8.83
CA SER A 56 -0.55 -7.15 -9.24
C SER A 56 -0.20 -5.67 -9.24
N GLN A 57 -1.08 -4.85 -9.77
CA GLN A 57 -0.86 -3.41 -9.78
C GLN A 57 -0.78 -2.85 -8.36
N VAL A 58 -1.65 -3.32 -7.48
CA VAL A 58 -1.60 -2.89 -6.09
C VAL A 58 -0.28 -3.27 -5.46
N ARG A 59 0.20 -4.47 -5.72
CA ARG A 59 1.49 -4.91 -5.19
C ARG A 59 2.63 -4.04 -5.70
N MET A 60 2.59 -3.70 -6.97
CA MET A 60 3.61 -2.82 -7.53
C MET A 60 3.58 -1.46 -6.88
N MET A 61 2.39 -0.94 -6.64
CA MET A 61 2.26 0.34 -5.95
C MET A 61 2.83 0.27 -4.55
N MET A 62 2.56 -0.82 -3.84
CA MET A 62 3.10 -0.99 -2.50
C MET A 62 4.62 -1.02 -2.52
N ASP A 63 5.20 -1.73 -3.47
CA ASP A 63 6.65 -1.78 -3.61
C ASP A 63 7.23 -0.41 -3.91
N LEU A 64 6.60 0.31 -4.81
CA LEU A 64 7.05 1.66 -5.15
C LEU A 64 7.03 2.57 -3.93
N LYS A 65 5.95 2.52 -3.18
CA LYS A 65 5.83 3.37 -1.99
C LYS A 65 6.89 3.00 -0.96
N LYS A 66 7.16 1.72 -0.81
CA LYS A 66 8.20 1.28 0.10
C LYS A 66 9.56 1.83 -0.31
N HIS A 67 9.85 1.77 -1.60
CA HIS A 67 11.12 2.28 -2.11
C HIS A 67 11.23 3.78 -1.90
N GLU A 68 10.18 4.50 -2.20
CA GLU A 68 10.17 5.94 -2.01
C GLU A 68 10.39 6.31 -0.55
N TYR A 69 9.73 5.60 0.32
CA TYR A 69 9.86 5.85 1.75
C TYR A 69 11.27 5.58 2.23
N LYS A 70 11.86 4.48 1.79
CA LYS A 70 13.22 4.14 2.15
C LYS A 70 14.21 5.17 1.64
N LYS A 71 14.01 5.64 0.41
CA LYS A 71 14.87 6.66 -0.15
C LYS A 71 14.83 7.93 0.66
N LEU A 72 13.64 8.32 1.09
CA LEU A 72 13.49 9.51 1.91
C LEU A 72 14.28 9.37 3.20
N LYS A 73 14.14 8.23 3.84
CA LYS A 73 14.85 7.99 5.10
C LYS A 73 16.36 7.97 4.90
N TRP A 74 16.80 7.35 3.83
CA TRP A 74 18.22 7.29 3.53
C TRP A 74 18.82 8.67 3.31
N LYS A 75 18.07 9.52 2.64
CA LYS A 75 18.56 10.87 2.37
C LYS A 75 18.71 11.69 3.62
N MET A 76 18.00 11.35 4.65
CA MET A 76 18.06 12.09 5.89
C MET A 76 19.28 11.74 6.72
N TYR A 77 19.96 10.71 6.38
CA TYR A 77 21.20 10.34 7.04
C TYR A 77 22.38 10.72 6.16
#